data_a785eceb69845b07690f99c35b030cf9
#
_entry.id   a785eceb69845b07690f99c35b030cf9
#
_cell.length_a   1.000
_cell.length_b   1.000
_cell.length_c   1.000
_cell.angle_alpha   90.00
_cell.angle_beta   90.00
_cell.angle_gamma   90.00
#
_symmetry.space_group_name_H-M   'P 1'
#
loop_
_entity.id
_entity.type
_entity.pdbx_description
1 polymer ?
#
loop_
_entity_poly.entity_id
_entity_poly.type
_entity_poly.pdbx_seq_one_letter_code
_entity_poly.pdbx_strand_id
1 'polypeptide(L)'
;MVVEKFGKDDIYSFVGQPGRVGCIFTNGCFDILHRGHIELFKFCRSQQAHKQVVVGVNSDKSIMELKGLGRPIMSEENRITVLLAIQFIDYIVIFDTKSVLPVIKATKPSFLIKGGNYSTKPCAVADQIVGQEFVESYGGKALTAPMVEGVSSTNIIERINNVNTRRRYSE
;
A
#
# COMPACT_ATOMS: atom_id res chain seq x y z
N MET A 1 -11.26 -11.38 -7.93
CA MET A 1 -10.24 -10.79 -7.04
C MET A 1 -9.65 -11.90 -6.20
N VAL A 2 -8.34 -11.99 -6.09
CA VAL A 2 -7.64 -13.04 -5.35
C VAL A 2 -6.87 -12.39 -4.20
N VAL A 3 -6.96 -12.99 -3.01
CA VAL A 3 -6.16 -12.63 -1.84
C VAL A 3 -5.14 -13.74 -1.64
N GLU A 4 -3.88 -13.40 -1.59
CA GLU A 4 -2.82 -14.34 -1.27
C GLU A 4 -2.03 -13.81 -0.07
N LYS A 5 -1.83 -14.66 0.95
CA LYS A 5 -1.02 -14.35 2.12
C LYS A 5 0.34 -14.98 1.92
N PHE A 6 1.37 -14.15 1.96
CA PHE A 6 2.75 -14.60 1.79
C PHE A 6 3.50 -14.55 3.13
N GLY A 7 3.91 -15.72 3.61
CA GLY A 7 4.99 -15.82 4.57
C GLY A 7 6.35 -15.55 3.90
N LYS A 8 7.46 -15.65 4.67
CA LYS A 8 8.81 -15.46 4.11
C LYS A 8 9.12 -16.34 2.90
N ASP A 9 8.53 -17.55 2.87
CA ASP A 9 8.83 -18.60 1.89
C ASP A 9 7.85 -18.65 0.70
N ASP A 10 6.68 -18.01 0.81
CA ASP A 10 5.59 -18.13 -0.17
C ASP A 10 5.54 -17.03 -1.23
N ILE A 11 6.34 -15.96 -1.07
CA ILE A 11 6.38 -14.80 -2.00
C ILE A 11 6.69 -15.24 -3.43
N TYR A 12 7.39 -16.37 -3.61
CA TYR A 12 7.78 -16.90 -4.92
C TYR A 12 6.68 -17.66 -5.66
N SER A 13 5.66 -18.15 -4.97
CA SER A 13 4.55 -18.89 -5.61
C SER A 13 3.62 -18.01 -6.45
N PHE A 14 3.49 -16.74 -6.09
CA PHE A 14 2.69 -15.74 -6.82
C PHE A 14 3.27 -15.40 -8.21
N VAL A 15 4.59 -15.47 -8.35
CA VAL A 15 5.32 -15.04 -9.58
C VAL A 15 5.39 -16.12 -10.64
N GLY A 16 5.26 -17.38 -10.24
CA GLY A 16 5.41 -18.53 -11.14
C GLY A 16 4.27 -18.74 -12.15
N GLN A 17 3.24 -17.91 -12.16
CA GLN A 17 2.16 -18.05 -13.13
C GLN A 17 2.52 -17.37 -14.45
N PRO A 18 2.56 -18.13 -15.58
CA PRO A 18 2.81 -17.57 -16.90
C PRO A 18 1.80 -16.44 -17.22
N GLY A 19 2.32 -15.27 -17.59
CA GLY A 19 1.49 -14.12 -18.02
C GLY A 19 1.35 -12.98 -17.03
N ARG A 20 1.89 -13.07 -15.82
CA ARG A 20 1.83 -11.99 -14.80
C ARG A 20 3.01 -11.00 -14.82
N VAL A 21 3.85 -11.02 -15.83
CA VAL A 21 4.96 -10.06 -15.95
C VAL A 21 4.39 -8.68 -16.22
N GLY A 22 4.68 -7.74 -15.31
CA GLY A 22 4.41 -6.33 -15.55
C GLY A 22 3.11 -5.78 -14.96
N CYS A 23 2.73 -6.19 -13.76
CA CYS A 23 1.62 -5.58 -13.01
C CYS A 23 1.90 -4.11 -12.63
N ILE A 24 0.87 -3.43 -12.17
CA ILE A 24 0.96 -2.15 -11.45
C ILE A 24 0.92 -2.47 -9.96
N PHE A 25 1.95 -2.09 -9.23
CA PHE A 25 2.08 -2.41 -7.81
C PHE A 25 2.08 -1.15 -6.94
N THR A 26 1.29 -1.19 -5.91
CA THR A 26 1.36 -0.22 -4.80
C THR A 26 1.29 -0.96 -3.47
N ASN A 27 1.75 -0.33 -2.38
CA ASN A 27 1.64 -0.95 -1.05
C ASN A 27 1.43 0.07 0.06
N GLY A 28 0.87 -0.41 1.16
CA GLY A 28 0.62 0.38 2.36
C GLY A 28 -0.04 -0.39 3.48
N CYS A 29 -0.24 0.28 4.61
CA CYS A 29 -0.98 -0.29 5.74
C CYS A 29 -2.48 -0.32 5.49
N PHE A 30 -3.03 0.68 4.81
CA PHE A 30 -4.46 0.84 4.51
C PHE A 30 -5.35 0.65 5.75
N ASP A 31 -4.92 1.21 6.87
CA ASP A 31 -5.53 0.98 8.18
C ASP A 31 -6.95 1.61 8.27
N ILE A 32 -7.05 2.92 8.03
CA ILE A 32 -8.33 3.61 7.89
C ILE A 32 -8.39 4.12 6.45
N LEU A 33 -9.25 3.51 5.62
CA LEU A 33 -9.41 3.94 4.24
C LEU A 33 -10.02 5.32 4.16
N HIS A 34 -9.48 6.11 3.26
CA HIS A 34 -9.91 7.48 3.00
C HIS A 34 -9.75 7.83 1.51
N ARG A 35 -10.28 8.98 1.12
CA ARG A 35 -10.26 9.46 -0.27
C ARG A 35 -8.85 9.40 -0.89
N GLY A 36 -7.81 9.73 -0.14
CA GLY A 36 -6.42 9.67 -0.64
C GLY A 36 -6.02 8.28 -1.13
N HIS A 37 -6.47 7.21 -0.47
CA HIS A 37 -6.24 5.84 -0.93
C HIS A 37 -7.03 5.53 -2.21
N ILE A 38 -8.26 6.01 -2.33
CA ILE A 38 -9.07 5.81 -3.54
C ILE A 38 -8.42 6.50 -4.74
N GLU A 39 -7.92 7.73 -4.58
CA GLU A 39 -7.23 8.46 -5.66
C GLU A 39 -5.91 7.75 -6.05
N LEU A 40 -5.18 7.16 -5.08
CA LEU A 40 -4.02 6.31 -5.37
C LEU A 40 -4.41 5.12 -6.26
N PHE A 41 -5.47 4.37 -5.92
CA PHE A 41 -5.89 3.21 -6.71
C PHE A 41 -6.41 3.60 -8.09
N LYS A 42 -7.12 4.72 -8.22
CA LYS A 42 -7.50 5.30 -9.51
C LYS A 42 -6.28 5.65 -10.35
N PHE A 43 -5.28 6.29 -9.73
CA PHE A 43 -4.03 6.62 -10.41
C PHE A 43 -3.29 5.36 -10.86
N CYS A 44 -3.24 4.31 -10.04
CA CYS A 44 -2.70 3.01 -10.45
C CYS A 44 -3.43 2.50 -11.70
N ARG A 45 -4.74 2.43 -11.68
CA ARG A 45 -5.56 1.93 -12.79
C ARG A 45 -5.38 2.75 -14.08
N SER A 46 -5.16 4.05 -13.97
CA SER A 46 -4.99 4.94 -15.13
C SER A 46 -3.67 4.76 -15.88
N GLN A 47 -2.65 4.12 -15.28
CA GLN A 47 -1.35 3.99 -15.93
C GLN A 47 -1.39 3.05 -17.15
N GLN A 48 -2.04 1.90 -17.00
CA GLN A 48 -2.30 0.98 -18.12
C GLN A 48 -3.56 0.15 -17.80
N ALA A 49 -4.65 0.43 -18.49
CA ALA A 49 -5.97 -0.15 -18.22
C ALA A 49 -6.03 -1.68 -18.29
N HIS A 50 -5.20 -2.31 -19.12
CA HIS A 50 -5.15 -3.76 -19.29
C HIS A 50 -4.24 -4.48 -18.29
N LYS A 51 -3.43 -3.74 -17.51
CA LYS A 51 -2.56 -4.34 -16.49
C LYS A 51 -3.28 -4.50 -15.16
N GLN A 52 -2.95 -5.56 -14.46
CA GLN A 52 -3.50 -5.85 -13.15
C GLN A 52 -2.92 -4.89 -12.10
N VAL A 53 -3.78 -4.38 -11.22
CA VAL A 53 -3.41 -3.59 -10.06
C VAL A 53 -3.28 -4.54 -8.87
N VAL A 54 -2.06 -4.66 -8.37
CA VAL A 54 -1.70 -5.48 -7.21
C VAL A 54 -1.41 -4.57 -6.03
N VAL A 55 -2.08 -4.82 -4.92
CA VAL A 55 -1.93 -4.03 -3.69
C VAL A 55 -1.25 -4.87 -2.61
N GLY A 56 -0.04 -4.48 -2.24
CA GLY A 56 0.66 -5.03 -1.07
C GLY A 56 0.11 -4.45 0.22
N VAL A 57 -0.34 -5.30 1.13
CA VAL A 57 -0.90 -4.90 2.43
C VAL A 57 -0.01 -5.42 3.54
N ASN A 58 0.46 -4.53 4.42
CA ASN A 58 1.17 -4.93 5.62
C ASN A 58 0.24 -5.73 6.54
N SER A 59 0.70 -6.87 7.06
CA SER A 59 0.01 -7.61 8.11
C SER A 59 -0.12 -6.79 9.39
N ASP A 60 -0.99 -7.19 10.30
CA ASP A 60 -1.14 -6.54 11.63
C ASP A 60 0.18 -6.54 12.38
N LYS A 61 0.92 -7.65 12.34
CA LYS A 61 2.24 -7.77 12.95
C LYS A 61 3.22 -6.76 12.35
N SER A 62 3.29 -6.67 11.04
CA SER A 62 4.18 -5.73 10.33
C SER A 62 3.82 -4.27 10.66
N ILE A 63 2.53 -3.93 10.77
CA ILE A 63 2.10 -2.58 11.13
C ILE A 63 2.46 -2.24 12.58
N MET A 64 2.25 -3.17 13.51
CA MET A 64 2.62 -2.97 14.92
C MET A 64 4.13 -2.73 15.06
N GLU A 65 4.96 -3.47 14.32
CA GLU A 65 6.42 -3.28 14.30
C GLU A 65 6.85 -1.94 13.70
N LEU A 66 6.10 -1.42 12.71
CA LEU A 66 6.43 -0.17 12.01
C LEU A 66 5.90 1.08 12.72
N LYS A 67 4.71 1.00 13.32
CA LYS A 67 3.98 2.16 13.84
C LYS A 67 3.79 2.15 15.36
N GLY A 68 4.19 1.08 16.04
CA GLY A 68 4.10 0.93 17.49
C GLY A 68 2.76 0.40 18.00
N LEU A 69 2.66 0.34 19.33
CA LEU A 69 1.47 -0.15 20.02
C LEU A 69 0.23 0.69 19.69
N GLY A 70 -0.92 0.02 19.59
CA GLY A 70 -2.20 0.65 19.24
C GLY A 70 -2.44 0.77 17.73
N ARG A 71 -1.55 0.23 16.92
CA ARG A 71 -1.72 0.13 15.46
C ARG A 71 -1.57 -1.34 15.02
N PRO A 72 -2.33 -1.80 14.00
CA PRO A 72 -3.36 -1.03 13.27
C PRO A 72 -4.63 -0.80 14.12
N ILE A 73 -5.50 0.13 13.69
CA ILE A 73 -6.85 0.34 14.25
C ILE A 73 -7.80 -0.74 13.73
N MET A 74 -7.73 -1.03 12.43
CA MET A 74 -8.52 -2.07 11.77
C MET A 74 -7.68 -3.33 11.62
N SER A 75 -8.25 -4.49 12.02
CA SER A 75 -7.59 -5.78 11.81
C SER A 75 -7.29 -6.05 10.34
N GLU A 76 -6.31 -6.89 10.08
CA GLU A 76 -5.93 -7.34 8.73
C GLU A 76 -7.15 -7.79 7.92
N GLU A 77 -8.00 -8.63 8.50
CA GLU A 77 -9.22 -9.13 7.88
C GLU A 77 -10.18 -8.01 7.45
N ASN A 78 -10.44 -7.04 8.34
CA ASN A 78 -11.29 -5.90 8.04
C ASN A 78 -10.71 -5.02 6.94
N ARG A 79 -9.40 -4.76 6.97
CA ARG A 79 -8.72 -3.97 5.93
C ARG A 79 -8.81 -4.64 4.56
N ILE A 80 -8.59 -5.95 4.52
CA ILE A 80 -8.68 -6.76 3.30
C ILE A 80 -10.12 -6.75 2.77
N THR A 81 -11.11 -6.99 3.63
CA THR A 81 -12.53 -7.01 3.24
C THR A 81 -12.94 -5.70 2.57
N VAL A 82 -12.53 -4.57 3.14
CA VAL A 82 -12.85 -3.26 2.56
C VAL A 82 -12.09 -3.01 1.24
N LEU A 83 -10.82 -3.40 1.16
CA LEU A 83 -10.04 -3.29 -0.07
C LEU A 83 -10.60 -4.16 -1.19
N LEU A 84 -11.12 -5.35 -0.88
CA LEU A 84 -11.76 -6.25 -1.85
C LEU A 84 -13.00 -5.64 -2.51
N ALA A 85 -13.67 -4.69 -1.88
CA ALA A 85 -14.82 -3.99 -2.44
C ALA A 85 -14.43 -2.86 -3.43
N ILE A 86 -13.13 -2.55 -3.59
CA ILE A 86 -12.66 -1.45 -4.42
C ILE A 86 -12.43 -1.92 -5.85
N GLN A 87 -13.22 -1.42 -6.78
CA GLN A 87 -13.20 -1.80 -8.21
C GLN A 87 -11.87 -1.57 -8.94
N PHE A 88 -10.95 -0.80 -8.38
CA PHE A 88 -9.66 -0.49 -9.00
C PHE A 88 -8.57 -1.52 -8.68
N ILE A 89 -8.82 -2.47 -7.78
CA ILE A 89 -7.87 -3.47 -7.29
C ILE A 89 -8.21 -4.82 -7.89
N ASP A 90 -7.21 -5.52 -8.44
CA ASP A 90 -7.37 -6.87 -8.96
C ASP A 90 -6.86 -7.94 -8.00
N TYR A 91 -5.75 -7.64 -7.28
CA TYR A 91 -5.10 -8.58 -6.36
C TYR A 91 -4.63 -7.89 -5.08
N ILE A 92 -4.70 -8.63 -3.99
CA ILE A 92 -4.14 -8.22 -2.69
C ILE A 92 -3.09 -9.24 -2.29
N VAL A 93 -1.92 -8.74 -1.87
CA VAL A 93 -0.80 -9.51 -1.35
C VAL A 93 -0.53 -9.07 0.07
N ILE A 94 -0.67 -9.96 1.05
CA ILE A 94 -0.38 -9.67 2.45
C ILE A 94 1.06 -10.07 2.75
N PHE A 95 1.81 -9.24 3.43
CA PHE A 95 3.20 -9.54 3.79
C PHE A 95 3.54 -9.14 5.23
N ASP A 96 4.34 -10.00 5.89
CA ASP A 96 4.78 -9.85 7.28
C ASP A 96 6.13 -9.16 7.44
N THR A 97 6.83 -8.89 6.33
CA THR A 97 8.18 -8.34 6.37
C THR A 97 8.18 -6.83 6.64
N LYS A 98 9.21 -6.32 7.34
CA LYS A 98 9.41 -4.87 7.53
C LYS A 98 9.59 -4.13 6.21
N SER A 99 10.22 -4.77 5.23
CA SER A 99 10.43 -4.20 3.91
C SER A 99 9.53 -4.88 2.88
N VAL A 100 8.93 -4.10 1.99
CA VAL A 100 8.14 -4.59 0.85
C VAL A 100 9.02 -5.08 -0.31
N LEU A 101 10.34 -4.89 -0.23
CA LEU A 101 11.26 -5.24 -1.33
C LEU A 101 11.17 -6.71 -1.78
N PRO A 102 11.02 -7.72 -0.91
CA PRO A 102 10.83 -9.10 -1.35
C PRO A 102 9.58 -9.27 -2.24
N VAL A 103 8.46 -8.60 -1.89
CA VAL A 103 7.23 -8.64 -2.68
C VAL A 103 7.43 -7.98 -4.04
N ILE A 104 8.11 -6.82 -4.09
CA ILE A 104 8.44 -6.13 -5.35
C ILE A 104 9.33 -7.00 -6.23
N LYS A 105 10.35 -7.66 -5.65
CA LYS A 105 11.22 -8.57 -6.38
C LYS A 105 10.46 -9.76 -6.97
N ALA A 106 9.50 -10.27 -6.22
CA ALA A 106 8.65 -11.38 -6.64
C ALA A 106 7.65 -10.97 -7.73
N THR A 107 6.98 -9.84 -7.59
CA THR A 107 5.95 -9.39 -8.54
C THR A 107 6.51 -8.77 -9.81
N LYS A 108 7.75 -8.30 -9.82
CA LYS A 108 8.42 -7.61 -10.95
C LYS A 108 7.48 -6.63 -11.67
N PRO A 109 6.96 -5.61 -10.97
CA PRO A 109 5.95 -4.73 -11.55
C PRO A 109 6.52 -3.85 -12.67
N SER A 110 5.72 -3.59 -13.71
CA SER A 110 6.06 -2.56 -14.72
C SER A 110 5.95 -1.15 -14.14
N PHE A 111 5.05 -0.95 -13.16
CA PHE A 111 4.88 0.30 -12.46
C PHE A 111 4.86 0.04 -10.95
N LEU A 112 5.79 0.68 -10.25
CA LEU A 112 5.81 0.78 -8.79
C LEU A 112 5.27 2.15 -8.40
N ILE A 113 4.11 2.19 -7.73
CA ILE A 113 3.44 3.47 -7.44
C ILE A 113 3.34 3.65 -5.93
N LYS A 114 3.69 4.85 -5.46
CA LYS A 114 3.52 5.27 -4.07
C LYS A 114 2.59 6.46 -3.97
N GLY A 115 1.75 6.44 -2.94
CA GLY A 115 0.97 7.61 -2.52
C GLY A 115 1.71 8.39 -1.45
N GLY A 116 1.69 9.71 -1.51
CA GLY A 116 2.31 10.58 -0.51
C GLY A 116 3.54 11.34 -1.01
N ASN A 117 4.33 11.86 -0.06
CA ASN A 117 5.49 12.71 -0.34
C ASN A 117 6.77 11.93 -0.67
N TYR A 118 6.64 10.84 -1.42
CA TYR A 118 7.81 10.13 -1.90
C TYR A 118 8.42 10.82 -3.12
N SER A 119 9.74 10.84 -3.21
CA SER A 119 10.48 11.35 -4.35
C SER A 119 10.94 10.22 -5.25
N THR A 120 10.78 10.39 -6.56
CA THR A 120 11.39 9.54 -7.58
C THR A 120 12.75 10.07 -8.04
N LYS A 121 13.17 11.23 -7.52
CA LYS A 121 14.49 11.83 -7.80
C LYS A 121 15.49 11.41 -6.71
N PRO A 122 16.81 11.42 -6.99
CA PRO A 122 17.82 11.24 -5.96
C PRO A 122 17.63 12.26 -4.83
N CYS A 123 17.35 11.78 -3.62
CA CYS A 123 17.08 12.58 -2.43
C CYS A 123 17.52 11.83 -1.18
N ALA A 124 17.22 12.35 0.00
CA ALA A 124 17.47 11.63 1.26
C ALA A 124 16.79 10.25 1.25
N VAL A 125 17.47 9.25 1.80
CA VAL A 125 17.02 7.83 1.77
C VAL A 125 15.59 7.64 2.30
N ALA A 126 15.17 8.49 3.25
CA ALA A 126 13.83 8.43 3.84
C ALA A 126 12.70 8.77 2.85
N ASP A 127 13.01 9.51 1.79
CA ASP A 127 12.03 9.98 0.80
C ASP A 127 12.04 9.16 -0.48
N GLN A 128 12.92 8.16 -0.57
CA GLN A 128 13.00 7.29 -1.75
C GLN A 128 11.93 6.19 -1.72
N ILE A 129 11.45 5.83 -2.90
CA ILE A 129 10.55 4.69 -3.06
C ILE A 129 11.34 3.40 -2.91
N VAL A 130 11.06 2.63 -1.84
CA VAL A 130 11.68 1.31 -1.64
C VAL A 130 11.43 0.44 -2.86
N GLY A 131 12.52 -0.07 -3.46
CA GLY A 131 12.47 -0.93 -4.64
C GLY A 131 12.51 -0.20 -5.98
N GLN A 132 12.63 1.13 -6.00
CA GLN A 132 12.72 1.94 -7.22
C GLN A 132 13.88 1.46 -8.11
N GLU A 133 15.11 1.43 -7.59
CA GLU A 133 16.30 1.02 -8.34
C GLU A 133 16.14 -0.38 -8.96
N PHE A 134 15.57 -1.31 -8.19
CA PHE A 134 15.29 -2.66 -8.68
C PHE A 134 14.29 -2.64 -9.85
N VAL A 135 13.21 -1.87 -9.74
CA VAL A 135 12.19 -1.78 -10.79
C VAL A 135 12.76 -1.12 -12.04
N GLU A 136 13.54 -0.05 -11.90
CA GLU A 136 14.15 0.66 -13.01
C GLU A 136 15.26 -0.18 -13.70
N SER A 137 15.93 -1.09 -12.96
CA SER A 137 17.00 -1.93 -13.52
C SER A 137 16.56 -2.87 -14.64
N TYR A 138 15.26 -3.19 -14.74
CA TYR A 138 14.69 -4.00 -15.82
C TYR A 138 13.69 -3.23 -16.71
N GLY A 139 13.71 -1.90 -16.67
CA GLY A 139 12.89 -1.04 -17.54
C GLY A 139 11.49 -0.74 -17.00
N GLY A 140 11.18 -1.10 -15.76
CA GLY A 140 9.98 -0.65 -15.07
C GLY A 140 10.07 0.83 -14.67
N LYS A 141 8.98 1.38 -14.14
CA LYS A 141 8.88 2.79 -13.73
C LYS A 141 8.42 2.92 -12.29
N ALA A 142 9.08 3.77 -11.51
CA ALA A 142 8.62 4.20 -10.20
C ALA A 142 7.91 5.56 -10.33
N LEU A 143 6.70 5.69 -9.77
CA LEU A 143 5.87 6.88 -9.87
C LEU A 143 5.29 7.25 -8.49
N THR A 144 5.02 8.53 -8.31
CA THR A 144 4.28 9.06 -7.16
C THR A 144 2.87 9.47 -7.59
N ALA A 145 1.86 8.96 -6.93
CA ALA A 145 0.48 9.39 -7.14
C ALA A 145 0.27 10.80 -6.53
N PRO A 146 -0.55 11.65 -7.16
CA PRO A 146 -0.90 12.94 -6.60
C PRO A 146 -1.49 12.79 -5.19
N MET A 147 -1.06 13.66 -4.28
CA MET A 147 -1.54 13.66 -2.90
C MET A 147 -2.86 14.42 -2.80
N VAL A 148 -3.76 13.92 -1.97
CA VAL A 148 -4.98 14.65 -1.58
C VAL A 148 -4.71 15.40 -0.29
N GLU A 149 -4.68 16.72 -0.36
CA GLU A 149 -4.41 17.57 0.79
C GLU A 149 -5.43 17.38 1.92
N GLY A 150 -4.95 17.46 3.17
CA GLY A 150 -5.78 17.40 4.37
C GLY A 150 -6.36 16.03 4.69
N VAL A 151 -6.03 14.98 3.92
CA VAL A 151 -6.59 13.63 4.09
C VAL A 151 -5.50 12.63 4.44
N SER A 152 -5.50 12.16 5.69
CA SER A 152 -4.64 11.07 6.16
C SER A 152 -5.32 10.29 7.28
N SER A 153 -4.92 9.03 7.49
CA SER A 153 -5.38 8.23 8.64
C SER A 153 -5.04 8.92 9.97
N THR A 154 -3.89 9.58 10.06
CA THR A 154 -3.48 10.34 11.25
C THR A 154 -4.47 11.47 11.54
N ASN A 155 -4.79 12.31 10.55
CA ASN A 155 -5.75 13.40 10.71
C ASN A 155 -7.14 12.91 11.14
N ILE A 156 -7.57 11.75 10.64
CA ILE A 156 -8.85 11.15 11.02
C ILE A 156 -8.83 10.74 12.50
N ILE A 157 -7.77 10.08 12.95
CA ILE A 157 -7.60 9.65 14.34
C ILE A 157 -7.55 10.87 15.28
N GLU A 158 -6.79 11.89 14.93
CA GLU A 158 -6.71 13.13 15.71
C GLU A 158 -8.08 13.83 15.86
N ARG A 159 -8.85 13.88 14.78
CA ARG A 159 -10.21 14.44 14.81
C ARG A 159 -11.14 13.64 15.73
N ILE A 160 -11.07 12.30 15.69
CA ILE A 160 -11.86 11.44 16.58
C ILE A 160 -11.49 11.71 18.05
N ASN A 161 -10.20 11.78 18.36
CA ASN A 161 -9.71 12.04 19.71
C ASN A 161 -10.14 13.43 20.22
N ASN A 162 -10.05 14.45 19.37
CA ASN A 162 -10.45 15.81 19.71
C ASN A 162 -11.96 15.93 19.99
N VAL A 163 -12.82 15.20 19.26
CA VAL A 163 -14.26 15.17 19.51
C VAL A 163 -14.54 14.51 20.87
N ASN A 164 -13.88 13.40 21.18
CA ASN A 164 -14.06 12.70 22.45
C ASN A 164 -13.58 13.54 23.64
N THR A 165 -12.51 14.28 23.50
CA THR A 165 -12.01 15.20 24.55
C THR A 165 -13.03 16.31 24.83
N ARG A 166 -13.58 16.95 23.80
CA ARG A 166 -14.58 18.02 23.97
C ARG A 166 -15.83 17.55 24.70
N ARG A 167 -16.32 16.33 24.43
CA ARG A 167 -17.49 15.77 25.13
C ARG A 167 -17.24 15.53 26.61
N ARG A 168 -16.01 15.16 27.02
CA ARG A 168 -15.67 14.95 28.44
C ARG A 168 -15.60 16.21 29.29
N TYR A 169 -15.46 17.38 28.66
CA TYR A 169 -15.37 18.69 29.36
C TYR A 169 -16.65 19.52 29.20
N SER A 170 -17.68 19.01 28.55
CA SER A 170 -18.98 19.68 28.36
C SER A 170 -20.09 19.08 29.24
N GLU A 171 -19.76 18.13 30.14
CA GLU A 171 -20.56 17.64 31.24
C GLU A 171 -20.04 18.21 32.57
#